data_88ab69e5f03e8baf3bfb18f857bac451
#
_entry.id   88ab69e5f03e8baf3bfb18f857bac451
#
_cell.length_a   1.000
_cell.length_b   1.000
_cell.length_c   1.000
_cell.angle_alpha   90.00
_cell.angle_beta   90.00
_cell.angle_gamma   90.00
#
_symmetry.space_group_name_H-M   'P 1'
#
loop_
_entity.id
_entity.type
_entity.pdbx_description
1 polymer ?
#
loop_
_entity_poly.entity_id
_entity_poly.type
_entity_poly.pdbx_seq_one_letter_code
_entity_poly.pdbx_strand_id
1 'polypeptide(L)'
;KRLIRMSDLLDVDDITMGEYMEELDVEWPCSENGPSERKSSWFWLREVTSQDAENGMDVQGITWDSFNVTRQRYRELRLIDYKNYENVQRSHDEIKKEIKPVRTDSQFYKFKYTTLSHKCSIVHFQLRNLLWATGRNDVFYTYSSRIGYWNSIMKKSKVALDLNYNNRNAETPFEISTIACKDNYLLVGGLYGEYACRRLDADPIHFGTITTDSNGITNHMDIIESRTGGIVAVISSNDKKSRIMDLATLKFIDTYDFQWPVNCTAVSPNKKLLCVVGDDTDTVIASADSGKNIATLKGHIDYSFACCWSPDGRIIATGNQDKTTRLYDMRNLSKAFNVLGAKIGAVRSLHFSEDGRYLAMAEPADFVHIFDAHTFDRSQVIDLFGEIAGVTFTPDTDGLYIANADENYGCVLEYERRHSANHLENIFL
;
A
#
# COMPACT_ATOMS: atom_id res chain seq x y z
N LYS A 1 -10.92 22.46 23.87
CA LYS A 1 -10.65 21.71 22.62
C LYS A 1 -10.88 20.25 22.96
N ARG A 2 -11.98 19.66 22.46
CA ARG A 2 -12.32 18.25 22.63
C ARG A 2 -11.29 17.46 21.83
N LEU A 3 -10.56 16.58 22.45
CA LEU A 3 -9.88 15.48 21.76
C LEU A 3 -10.99 14.67 21.07
N ILE A 4 -11.02 14.72 19.75
CA ILE A 4 -11.85 13.83 18.95
C ILE A 4 -11.27 12.44 19.20
N ARG A 5 -12.03 11.53 19.77
CA ARG A 5 -11.59 10.13 19.93
C ARG A 5 -11.47 9.52 18.54
N MET A 6 -10.49 8.66 18.36
CA MET A 6 -10.28 7.94 17.08
C MET A 6 -11.53 7.19 16.61
N SER A 7 -12.40 6.78 17.52
CA SER A 7 -13.73 6.22 17.22
C SER A 7 -14.66 7.18 16.47
N ASP A 8 -14.42 8.50 16.55
CA ASP A 8 -15.26 9.52 15.92
C ASP A 8 -14.77 9.86 14.49
N LEU A 9 -13.63 9.27 14.06
CA LEU A 9 -13.03 9.40 12.72
C LEU A 9 -13.27 8.15 11.84
N LEU A 10 -13.90 7.12 12.40
CA LEU A 10 -14.19 5.86 11.69
C LEU A 10 -15.43 5.93 10.80
N ASP A 11 -16.06 7.10 10.69
CA ASP A 11 -17.23 7.28 9.84
C ASP A 11 -16.80 7.66 8.43
N VAL A 12 -17.06 6.76 7.50
CA VAL A 12 -17.51 6.91 6.10
C VAL A 12 -16.76 6.06 5.06
N ASP A 13 -15.47 5.68 5.24
CA ASP A 13 -14.74 4.99 4.17
C ASP A 13 -14.46 3.49 4.40
N ASP A 14 -14.70 2.96 5.61
CA ASP A 14 -14.21 1.65 6.05
C ASP A 14 -15.31 0.64 6.41
N ILE A 15 -16.42 0.63 5.64
CA ILE A 15 -17.41 -0.44 5.78
C ILE A 15 -16.77 -1.75 5.32
N THR A 16 -16.56 -2.69 6.25
CA THR A 16 -16.10 -4.03 5.93
C THR A 16 -17.07 -4.72 4.97
N MET A 17 -16.60 -5.70 4.24
CA MET A 17 -17.51 -6.49 3.39
C MET A 17 -18.67 -7.08 4.20
N GLY A 18 -18.42 -7.43 5.47
CA GLY A 18 -19.43 -7.93 6.39
C GLY A 18 -20.54 -6.94 6.67
N GLU A 19 -20.18 -5.76 7.14
CA GLU A 19 -21.12 -4.68 7.44
C GLU A 19 -21.91 -4.25 6.20
N TYR A 20 -21.24 -4.16 5.05
CA TYR A 20 -21.90 -3.80 3.80
C TYR A 20 -22.90 -4.88 3.32
N MET A 21 -22.60 -6.16 3.54
CA MET A 21 -23.52 -7.26 3.25
C MET A 21 -24.73 -7.25 4.19
N GLU A 22 -24.55 -6.90 5.47
CA GLU A 22 -25.64 -6.72 6.43
C GLU A 22 -26.55 -5.55 6.04
N GLU A 23 -26.01 -4.41 5.63
CA GLU A 23 -26.79 -3.26 5.14
C GLU A 23 -27.63 -3.58 3.88
N LEU A 24 -27.18 -4.51 3.06
CA LEU A 24 -27.91 -4.96 1.86
C LEU A 24 -28.91 -6.09 2.14
N ASP A 25 -29.18 -6.44 3.40
CA ASP A 25 -29.98 -7.62 3.77
C ASP A 25 -29.45 -8.93 3.13
N VAL A 26 -28.13 -9.02 2.91
CA VAL A 26 -27.49 -10.21 2.38
C VAL A 26 -27.30 -11.22 3.52
N GLU A 27 -28.05 -12.29 3.49
CA GLU A 27 -27.94 -13.35 4.50
C GLU A 27 -26.57 -14.02 4.47
N TRP A 28 -25.89 -14.01 5.61
CA TRP A 28 -24.67 -14.80 5.82
C TRP A 28 -24.97 -16.30 5.86
N PRO A 29 -24.10 -17.15 5.32
CA PRO A 29 -24.33 -18.59 5.31
C PRO A 29 -24.46 -19.26 6.69
N CYS A 30 -24.33 -18.52 7.77
CA CYS A 30 -24.30 -19.00 9.16
C CYS A 30 -25.56 -18.72 9.97
N SER A 31 -26.73 -18.50 9.36
CA SER A 31 -27.96 -18.40 10.14
C SER A 31 -28.37 -19.73 10.80
N GLU A 32 -28.78 -19.63 12.05
CA GLU A 32 -29.01 -20.68 13.04
C GLU A 32 -30.13 -21.65 12.71
N ASN A 33 -30.03 -22.52 11.73
CA ASN A 33 -30.99 -23.61 11.59
C ASN A 33 -30.34 -24.93 11.22
N GLY A 34 -30.03 -25.70 12.24
CA GLY A 34 -29.85 -27.17 12.21
C GLY A 34 -28.55 -27.69 11.57
N PRO A 35 -28.11 -28.90 12.01
CA PRO A 35 -26.91 -29.51 11.48
C PRO A 35 -27.18 -30.15 10.13
N SER A 36 -26.90 -29.47 9.03
CA SER A 36 -26.77 -30.14 7.75
C SER A 36 -25.27 -30.23 7.39
N GLU A 37 -24.87 -31.40 6.93
CA GLU A 37 -23.49 -31.79 6.63
C GLU A 37 -22.71 -30.92 5.66
N ARG A 38 -23.29 -29.82 5.13
CA ARG A 38 -22.63 -28.83 4.26
C ARG A 38 -21.93 -27.66 4.98
N LYS A 39 -22.12 -27.52 6.31
CA LYS A 39 -21.55 -26.41 7.11
C LYS A 39 -20.04 -26.52 7.39
N SER A 40 -19.39 -27.61 7.04
CA SER A 40 -18.02 -27.89 7.53
C SER A 40 -16.88 -27.56 6.58
N SER A 41 -17.12 -27.31 5.29
CA SER A 41 -16.00 -27.16 4.34
C SER A 41 -15.38 -25.76 4.29
N TRP A 42 -16.14 -24.71 4.58
CA TRP A 42 -15.74 -23.32 4.40
C TRP A 42 -14.86 -22.77 5.53
N PHE A 43 -15.10 -23.21 6.73
CA PHE A 43 -14.33 -22.82 7.92
C PHE A 43 -12.86 -23.28 7.88
N TRP A 44 -12.51 -24.13 6.91
CA TRP A 44 -11.19 -24.74 6.77
C TRP A 44 -10.41 -24.28 5.54
N LEU A 45 -10.99 -23.41 4.69
CA LEU A 45 -10.26 -22.91 3.54
C LEU A 45 -9.14 -22.00 4.03
N ARG A 46 -7.89 -22.41 3.79
CA ARG A 46 -6.69 -21.68 4.23
C ARG A 46 -5.94 -21.04 3.08
N GLU A 47 -6.24 -21.48 1.86
CA GLU A 47 -5.52 -21.07 0.65
C GLU A 47 -6.41 -21.22 -0.57
N VAL A 48 -6.10 -20.42 -1.61
CA VAL A 48 -6.65 -20.58 -2.96
C VAL A 48 -5.47 -20.66 -3.92
N THR A 49 -5.41 -21.71 -4.71
CA THR A 49 -4.38 -21.92 -5.73
C THR A 49 -4.81 -21.37 -7.08
N SER A 50 -3.86 -21.23 -8.01
CA SER A 50 -4.20 -20.90 -9.42
C SER A 50 -5.13 -21.95 -10.04
N GLN A 51 -4.99 -23.23 -9.70
CA GLN A 51 -5.87 -24.30 -10.18
C GLN A 51 -7.30 -24.15 -9.65
N ASP A 52 -7.46 -23.76 -8.38
CA ASP A 52 -8.80 -23.51 -7.79
C ASP A 52 -9.47 -22.33 -8.50
N ALA A 53 -8.71 -21.26 -8.78
CA ALA A 53 -9.21 -20.10 -9.51
C ALA A 53 -9.56 -20.43 -10.97
N GLU A 54 -8.77 -21.27 -11.66
CA GLU A 54 -9.09 -21.79 -13.00
C GLU A 54 -10.34 -22.65 -13.01
N ASN A 55 -10.64 -23.35 -11.91
CA ASN A 55 -11.86 -24.11 -11.71
C ASN A 55 -13.07 -23.25 -11.29
N GLY A 56 -12.92 -21.93 -11.24
CA GLY A 56 -14.00 -20.96 -10.99
C GLY A 56 -14.14 -20.48 -9.54
N MET A 57 -13.21 -20.86 -8.64
CA MET A 57 -13.18 -20.31 -7.29
C MET A 57 -12.74 -18.85 -7.31
N ASP A 58 -13.34 -18.00 -6.48
CA ASP A 58 -12.91 -16.62 -6.29
C ASP A 58 -11.49 -16.58 -5.72
N VAL A 59 -10.64 -15.70 -6.22
CA VAL A 59 -9.23 -15.57 -5.79
C VAL A 59 -9.06 -15.22 -4.30
N GLN A 60 -10.08 -14.66 -3.66
CA GLN A 60 -10.12 -14.38 -2.23
C GLN A 60 -10.82 -15.51 -1.43
N GLY A 61 -11.24 -16.59 -2.10
CA GLY A 61 -11.98 -17.69 -1.48
C GLY A 61 -13.43 -17.36 -1.13
N ILE A 62 -13.99 -16.30 -1.70
CA ILE A 62 -15.37 -15.87 -1.47
C ILE A 62 -16.31 -16.84 -2.19
N THR A 63 -17.27 -17.39 -1.46
CA THR A 63 -18.23 -18.39 -1.97
C THR A 63 -19.51 -17.76 -2.45
N TRP A 64 -19.43 -17.10 -3.59
CA TRP A 64 -20.55 -16.34 -4.16
C TRP A 64 -21.86 -17.12 -4.27
N ASP A 65 -21.79 -18.43 -4.52
CA ASP A 65 -22.95 -19.31 -4.61
C ASP A 65 -23.71 -19.48 -3.28
N SER A 66 -23.05 -19.13 -2.16
CA SER A 66 -23.69 -19.20 -0.83
C SER A 66 -24.42 -17.91 -0.44
N PHE A 67 -24.27 -16.85 -1.23
CA PHE A 67 -24.95 -15.58 -1.04
C PHE A 67 -26.15 -15.46 -1.99
N ASN A 68 -27.10 -14.59 -1.64
CA ASN A 68 -28.23 -14.24 -2.51
C ASN A 68 -27.87 -13.18 -3.58
N VAL A 69 -26.58 -12.81 -3.69
CA VAL A 69 -26.06 -11.85 -4.63
C VAL A 69 -24.86 -12.42 -5.40
N THR A 70 -24.79 -12.15 -6.70
CA THR A 70 -23.63 -12.54 -7.53
C THR A 70 -22.47 -11.58 -7.35
N ARG A 71 -21.22 -12.06 -7.57
CA ARG A 71 -20.01 -11.23 -7.56
C ARG A 71 -20.17 -9.96 -8.39
N GLN A 72 -20.73 -10.07 -9.60
CA GLN A 72 -20.93 -8.93 -10.48
C GLN A 72 -21.92 -7.93 -9.89
N ARG A 73 -23.07 -8.41 -9.39
CA ARG A 73 -24.08 -7.53 -8.80
C ARG A 73 -23.56 -6.82 -7.55
N TYR A 74 -22.81 -7.52 -6.70
CA TYR A 74 -22.16 -6.92 -5.54
C TYR A 74 -21.15 -5.83 -5.97
N ARG A 75 -20.35 -6.08 -7.02
CA ARG A 75 -19.41 -5.09 -7.57
C ARG A 75 -20.14 -3.84 -8.09
N GLU A 76 -21.25 -4.01 -8.78
CA GLU A 76 -22.05 -2.87 -9.27
C GLU A 76 -22.56 -2.00 -8.11
N LEU A 77 -23.06 -2.62 -7.04
CA LEU A 77 -23.52 -1.92 -5.85
C LEU A 77 -22.36 -1.17 -5.17
N ARG A 78 -21.22 -1.83 -4.96
CA ARG A 78 -20.02 -1.20 -4.41
C ARG A 78 -19.56 0.05 -5.17
N LEU A 79 -19.63 0.02 -6.51
CA LEU A 79 -19.25 1.17 -7.34
C LEU A 79 -20.21 2.36 -7.19
N ILE A 80 -21.46 2.11 -6.82
CA ILE A 80 -22.48 3.16 -6.61
C ILE A 80 -22.35 3.73 -5.20
N ASP A 81 -22.20 2.87 -4.20
CA ASP A 81 -22.36 3.22 -2.79
C ASP A 81 -21.04 3.69 -2.16
N TYR A 82 -19.87 3.28 -2.72
CA TYR A 82 -18.58 3.69 -2.19
C TYR A 82 -18.41 5.22 -2.23
N LYS A 83 -18.24 5.81 -1.06
CA LYS A 83 -18.00 7.25 -0.91
C LYS A 83 -16.52 7.49 -0.63
N ASN A 84 -15.84 8.11 -1.58
CA ASN A 84 -14.47 8.59 -1.35
C ASN A 84 -14.49 9.77 -0.38
N TYR A 85 -13.63 9.74 0.62
CA TYR A 85 -13.43 10.85 1.53
C TYR A 85 -12.90 12.09 0.79
N GLU A 86 -13.24 13.28 1.23
CA GLU A 86 -12.75 14.54 0.67
C GLU A 86 -12.21 15.44 1.79
N ASN A 87 -10.89 15.74 1.77
CA ASN A 87 -10.31 16.70 2.71
C ASN A 87 -10.60 18.13 2.27
N VAL A 88 -10.65 18.35 0.95
CA VAL A 88 -10.89 19.65 0.34
C VAL A 88 -12.08 19.56 -0.58
N GLN A 89 -13.17 20.26 -0.24
CA GLN A 89 -14.37 20.30 -1.07
C GLN A 89 -14.13 21.13 -2.33
N ARG A 90 -13.85 20.47 -3.45
CA ARG A 90 -13.68 21.07 -4.78
C ARG A 90 -14.38 20.21 -5.83
N SER A 91 -14.83 20.85 -6.93
CA SER A 91 -15.37 20.10 -8.06
C SER A 91 -14.29 19.26 -8.73
N HIS A 92 -14.63 17.99 -8.98
CA HIS A 92 -13.77 17.04 -9.71
C HIS A 92 -13.96 17.10 -11.23
N ASP A 93 -14.84 17.97 -11.75
CA ASP A 93 -15.21 17.97 -13.17
C ASP A 93 -14.05 18.34 -14.09
N GLU A 94 -13.18 19.26 -13.67
CA GLU A 94 -12.01 19.64 -14.46
C GLU A 94 -10.97 18.49 -14.47
N ILE A 95 -10.73 17.85 -13.34
CA ILE A 95 -9.80 16.72 -13.25
C ILE A 95 -10.26 15.55 -14.11
N LYS A 96 -11.56 15.24 -14.11
CA LYS A 96 -12.11 14.17 -14.97
C LYS A 96 -11.80 14.38 -16.44
N LYS A 97 -11.71 15.63 -16.91
CA LYS A 97 -11.33 15.96 -18.29
C LYS A 97 -9.84 15.75 -18.59
N GLU A 98 -8.99 15.80 -17.56
CA GLU A 98 -7.55 15.57 -17.70
C GLU A 98 -7.18 14.09 -17.71
N ILE A 99 -8.03 13.21 -17.16
CA ILE A 99 -7.78 11.77 -17.10
C ILE A 99 -7.72 11.21 -18.52
N LYS A 100 -6.59 10.59 -18.84
CA LYS A 100 -6.41 9.95 -20.14
C LYS A 100 -7.04 8.56 -20.16
N PRO A 101 -7.75 8.18 -21.24
CA PRO A 101 -8.26 6.84 -21.40
C PRO A 101 -7.12 5.83 -21.47
N VAL A 102 -7.24 4.74 -20.71
CA VAL A 102 -6.27 3.65 -20.65
C VAL A 102 -7.00 2.35 -21.00
N ARG A 103 -6.39 1.49 -21.80
CA ARG A 103 -6.92 0.15 -22.09
C ARG A 103 -6.68 -0.75 -20.89
N THR A 104 -7.74 -1.36 -20.36
CA THR A 104 -7.72 -2.13 -19.12
C THR A 104 -7.75 -3.66 -19.33
N ASP A 105 -7.56 -4.12 -20.57
CA ASP A 105 -7.63 -5.52 -21.00
C ASP A 105 -6.28 -6.26 -20.92
N SER A 106 -5.22 -5.60 -20.49
CA SER A 106 -3.90 -6.19 -20.37
C SER A 106 -3.81 -7.16 -19.20
N GLN A 107 -2.92 -8.12 -19.32
CA GLN A 107 -2.65 -9.12 -18.28
C GLN A 107 -1.15 -9.26 -18.12
N PHE A 108 -0.56 -8.39 -17.30
CA PHE A 108 0.89 -8.38 -17.03
C PHE A 108 1.29 -9.40 -15.98
N TYR A 109 0.40 -9.62 -14.99
CA TYR A 109 0.56 -10.56 -13.89
C TYR A 109 -0.63 -11.51 -13.85
N LYS A 110 -0.38 -12.80 -13.66
CA LYS A 110 -1.42 -13.82 -13.44
C LYS A 110 -1.53 -14.14 -11.96
N PHE A 111 -2.72 -14.45 -11.52
CA PHE A 111 -2.96 -14.96 -10.18
C PHE A 111 -2.20 -16.27 -9.96
N LYS A 112 -1.53 -16.40 -8.83
CA LYS A 112 -0.78 -17.59 -8.46
C LYS A 112 -1.32 -18.26 -7.21
N TYR A 113 -1.54 -17.46 -6.15
CA TYR A 113 -1.88 -18.03 -4.85
C TYR A 113 -2.48 -16.98 -3.91
N THR A 114 -3.36 -17.43 -3.02
CA THR A 114 -3.86 -16.64 -1.89
C THR A 114 -3.70 -17.43 -0.60
N THR A 115 -3.16 -16.79 0.43
CA THR A 115 -3.22 -17.33 1.79
C THR A 115 -4.27 -16.57 2.60
N LEU A 116 -5.26 -17.31 3.12
CA LEU A 116 -6.31 -16.82 4.01
C LEU A 116 -5.90 -16.92 5.49
N SER A 117 -4.78 -17.59 5.76
CA SER A 117 -4.25 -17.74 7.11
C SER A 117 -3.44 -16.54 7.58
N HIS A 118 -3.12 -15.60 6.69
CA HIS A 118 -2.29 -14.44 6.93
C HIS A 118 -3.07 -13.18 6.55
N LYS A 119 -3.53 -12.47 7.56
CA LYS A 119 -4.33 -11.26 7.40
C LYS A 119 -3.53 -10.05 7.84
N CYS A 120 -3.59 -8.97 7.08
CA CYS A 120 -3.11 -7.67 7.53
C CYS A 120 -4.14 -6.98 8.42
N SER A 121 -3.67 -6.11 9.29
CA SER A 121 -4.52 -5.17 10.02
C SER A 121 -4.13 -3.73 9.68
N ILE A 122 -5.13 -2.86 9.59
CA ILE A 122 -4.98 -1.44 9.36
C ILE A 122 -5.38 -0.72 10.64
N VAL A 123 -4.57 0.23 11.11
CA VAL A 123 -4.87 1.03 12.31
C VAL A 123 -5.20 2.48 11.99
N HIS A 124 -4.87 2.94 10.79
CA HIS A 124 -5.17 4.29 10.33
C HIS A 124 -5.72 4.26 8.90
N PHE A 125 -6.92 4.78 8.70
CA PHE A 125 -7.70 4.66 7.46
C PHE A 125 -7.00 5.21 6.20
N GLN A 126 -6.03 6.10 6.32
CA GLN A 126 -5.29 6.68 5.19
C GLN A 126 -3.94 6.02 4.91
N LEU A 127 -3.39 5.21 5.83
CA LEU A 127 -2.04 4.66 5.71
C LEU A 127 -2.08 3.22 5.20
N ARG A 128 -1.39 2.94 4.11
CA ARG A 128 -1.42 1.66 3.38
C ARG A 128 -0.03 1.12 3.01
N ASN A 129 1.00 1.40 3.83
CA ASN A 129 2.36 0.88 3.65
C ASN A 129 2.64 -0.22 4.69
N LEU A 130 1.86 -1.32 4.63
CA LEU A 130 1.80 -2.37 5.65
C LEU A 130 2.21 -3.76 5.13
N LEU A 131 2.72 -3.82 3.89
CA LEU A 131 3.20 -5.02 3.23
C LEU A 131 4.54 -4.73 2.54
N TRP A 132 5.51 -5.66 2.67
CA TRP A 132 6.82 -5.50 2.06
C TRP A 132 7.41 -6.83 1.60
N ALA A 133 7.84 -6.94 0.34
CA ALA A 133 8.55 -8.10 -0.18
C ALA A 133 10.06 -7.84 -0.17
N THR A 134 10.83 -8.73 0.45
CA THR A 134 12.30 -8.67 0.49
C THR A 134 12.97 -9.67 -0.46
N GLY A 135 12.18 -10.57 -1.02
CA GLY A 135 12.59 -11.57 -2.00
C GLY A 135 11.38 -12.02 -2.81
N ARG A 136 11.61 -12.89 -3.80
CA ARG A 136 10.52 -13.42 -4.63
C ARG A 136 9.41 -14.08 -3.81
N ASN A 137 9.78 -14.72 -2.71
CA ASN A 137 8.85 -15.52 -1.91
C ASN A 137 8.77 -15.05 -0.45
N ASP A 138 9.49 -14.01 -0.09
CA ASP A 138 9.63 -13.55 1.29
C ASP A 138 8.87 -12.25 1.49
N VAL A 139 7.84 -12.28 2.34
CA VAL A 139 6.93 -11.17 2.55
C VAL A 139 6.78 -10.89 4.04
N PHE A 140 6.83 -9.59 4.38
CA PHE A 140 6.54 -9.06 5.71
C PHE A 140 5.22 -8.31 5.67
N TYR A 141 4.37 -8.51 6.67
CA TYR A 141 3.05 -7.89 6.76
C TYR A 141 2.71 -7.56 8.21
N THR A 142 1.85 -6.57 8.42
CA THR A 142 1.39 -6.19 9.75
C THR A 142 0.21 -7.04 10.19
N TYR A 143 0.19 -7.40 11.47
CA TYR A 143 -0.93 -8.08 12.10
C TYR A 143 -1.05 -7.62 13.56
N SER A 144 -2.06 -6.77 13.86
CA SER A 144 -2.17 -6.13 15.16
C SER A 144 -0.85 -5.42 15.53
N SER A 145 -0.30 -5.63 16.73
CA SER A 145 1.01 -5.11 17.17
C SER A 145 2.17 -6.03 16.80
N ARG A 146 2.09 -6.74 15.65
CA ARG A 146 3.11 -7.71 15.20
C ARG A 146 3.44 -7.52 13.74
N ILE A 147 4.67 -7.91 13.39
CA ILE A 147 5.05 -8.12 11.99
C ILE A 147 5.15 -9.62 11.75
N GLY A 148 4.32 -10.11 10.84
CA GLY A 148 4.42 -11.46 10.31
C GLY A 148 5.44 -11.55 9.18
N TYR A 149 6.15 -12.66 9.10
CA TYR A 149 6.91 -13.08 7.94
C TYR A 149 6.26 -14.32 7.35
N TRP A 150 6.11 -14.34 6.04
CA TRP A 150 5.61 -15.49 5.31
C TRP A 150 6.47 -15.79 4.08
N ASN A 151 6.76 -17.09 3.87
CA ASN A 151 7.44 -17.56 2.67
C ASN A 151 6.47 -18.42 1.84
N SER A 152 6.17 -17.96 0.63
CA SER A 152 5.12 -18.51 -0.23
C SER A 152 5.43 -19.94 -0.74
N ILE A 153 6.70 -20.25 -1.03
CA ILE A 153 7.08 -21.61 -1.48
C ILE A 153 7.11 -22.60 -0.33
N MET A 154 7.77 -22.23 0.77
CA MET A 154 7.87 -23.13 1.93
C MET A 154 6.56 -23.23 2.71
N LYS A 155 5.60 -22.35 2.44
CA LYS A 155 4.35 -22.19 3.20
C LYS A 155 4.59 -22.08 4.71
N LYS A 156 5.71 -21.41 5.08
CA LYS A 156 6.12 -21.19 6.47
C LYS A 156 5.91 -19.76 6.86
N SER A 157 5.38 -19.56 8.04
CA SER A 157 5.24 -18.26 8.67
C SER A 157 5.92 -18.22 10.04
N LYS A 158 6.35 -17.03 10.43
CA LYS A 158 6.83 -16.77 11.79
C LYS A 158 6.51 -15.31 12.15
N VAL A 159 6.47 -15.04 13.45
CA VAL A 159 6.47 -13.66 13.94
C VAL A 159 7.89 -13.11 13.80
N ALA A 160 8.05 -12.12 12.92
CA ALA A 160 9.34 -11.47 12.71
C ALA A 160 9.62 -10.42 13.80
N LEU A 161 8.55 -9.76 14.30
CA LEU A 161 8.65 -8.77 15.36
C LEU A 161 7.37 -8.77 16.17
N ASP A 162 7.47 -8.89 17.49
CA ASP A 162 6.34 -8.78 18.42
C ASP A 162 6.50 -7.50 19.27
N LEU A 163 5.57 -6.56 19.10
CA LEU A 163 5.56 -5.26 19.75
C LEU A 163 4.48 -5.16 20.85
N ASN A 164 3.96 -6.28 21.31
CA ASN A 164 3.02 -6.31 22.43
C ASN A 164 3.67 -5.81 23.74
N TYR A 165 2.85 -5.44 24.71
CA TYR A 165 3.25 -4.85 26.00
C TYR A 165 4.37 -5.59 26.74
N ASN A 166 4.40 -6.93 26.66
CA ASN A 166 5.34 -7.74 27.43
C ASN A 166 6.81 -7.56 26.99
N ASN A 167 7.04 -6.98 25.82
CA ASN A 167 8.38 -6.80 25.25
C ASN A 167 8.90 -5.37 25.41
N ARG A 168 8.12 -4.48 26.00
CA ARG A 168 8.51 -3.09 26.28
C ARG A 168 7.80 -2.58 27.51
N ASN A 169 8.46 -1.73 28.29
CA ASN A 169 7.90 -1.06 29.47
C ASN A 169 7.00 0.12 29.03
N ALA A 170 5.97 -0.13 28.22
CA ALA A 170 5.07 0.89 27.72
C ALA A 170 3.65 0.66 28.24
N GLU A 171 2.95 1.75 28.57
CA GLU A 171 1.57 1.72 29.08
C GLU A 171 0.53 1.56 27.97
N THR A 172 0.90 1.87 26.71
CA THR A 172 0.01 1.82 25.54
C THR A 172 0.46 0.76 24.53
N PRO A 173 -0.44 0.13 23.75
CA PRO A 173 -0.06 -0.77 22.67
C PRO A 173 0.73 -0.03 21.59
N PHE A 174 1.61 -0.75 20.87
CA PHE A 174 2.25 -0.22 19.68
C PHE A 174 1.30 -0.39 18.50
N GLU A 175 0.70 0.71 18.07
CA GLU A 175 -0.20 0.74 16.93
C GLU A 175 0.59 1.02 15.65
N ILE A 176 0.79 -0.02 14.84
CA ILE A 176 1.67 0.03 13.66
C ILE A 176 1.00 0.82 12.54
N SER A 177 1.59 1.95 12.17
CA SER A 177 1.10 2.81 11.07
C SER A 177 1.81 2.55 9.74
N THR A 178 3.07 2.11 9.75
CA THR A 178 3.86 1.88 8.56
C THR A 178 5.01 0.91 8.83
N ILE A 179 5.45 0.19 7.81
CA ILE A 179 6.64 -0.68 7.87
C ILE A 179 7.55 -0.45 6.67
N ALA A 180 8.84 -0.72 6.85
CA ALA A 180 9.80 -0.89 5.77
C ALA A 180 10.73 -2.06 6.09
N CYS A 181 11.01 -2.90 5.09
CA CYS A 181 11.87 -4.06 5.26
C CYS A 181 12.80 -4.22 4.05
N LYS A 182 14.05 -3.81 4.17
CA LYS A 182 15.03 -3.85 3.08
C LYS A 182 16.46 -3.90 3.67
N ASP A 183 17.42 -4.41 2.90
CA ASP A 183 18.84 -4.42 3.24
C ASP A 183 19.10 -4.98 4.65
N ASN A 184 18.40 -6.06 5.00
CA ASN A 184 18.50 -6.75 6.30
C ASN A 184 17.94 -5.96 7.50
N TYR A 185 17.28 -4.85 7.29
CA TYR A 185 16.59 -4.08 8.34
C TYR A 185 15.08 -4.21 8.22
N LEU A 186 14.43 -4.38 9.36
CA LEU A 186 12.98 -4.24 9.54
C LEU A 186 12.73 -3.03 10.44
N LEU A 187 12.07 -2.02 9.90
CA LEU A 187 11.73 -0.77 10.58
C LEU A 187 10.23 -0.61 10.64
N VAL A 188 9.72 -0.21 11.78
CA VAL A 188 8.29 -0.07 12.06
C VAL A 188 8.03 1.28 12.69
N GLY A 189 7.06 2.02 12.20
CA GLY A 189 6.57 3.27 12.77
C GLY A 189 5.19 3.12 13.39
N GLY A 190 4.92 3.91 14.42
CA GLY A 190 3.68 3.89 15.16
C GLY A 190 2.89 5.21 15.10
N LEU A 191 1.70 5.21 15.69
CA LEU A 191 0.79 6.35 15.71
C LEU A 191 1.22 7.48 16.65
N TYR A 192 2.09 7.19 17.63
CA TYR A 192 2.46 8.15 18.68
C TYR A 192 3.92 8.65 18.54
N GLY A 193 4.49 8.53 17.34
CA GLY A 193 5.86 8.96 17.06
C GLY A 193 6.94 8.01 17.53
N GLU A 194 6.58 6.81 17.94
CA GLU A 194 7.51 5.74 18.30
C GLU A 194 7.96 4.96 17.07
N TYR A 195 9.13 4.32 17.17
CA TYR A 195 9.59 3.35 16.19
C TYR A 195 10.20 2.11 16.86
N ALA A 196 10.21 1.01 16.11
CA ALA A 196 10.98 -0.18 16.41
C ALA A 196 11.85 -0.54 15.21
N CYS A 197 13.11 -0.90 15.46
CA CYS A 197 14.05 -1.32 14.43
C CYS A 197 14.71 -2.64 14.84
N ARG A 198 14.81 -3.57 13.90
CA ARG A 198 15.52 -4.84 14.07
C ARG A 198 16.31 -5.17 12.82
N ARG A 199 17.52 -5.68 13.00
CA ARG A 199 18.20 -6.41 11.93
C ARG A 199 17.64 -7.83 11.85
N LEU A 200 17.41 -8.34 10.64
CA LEU A 200 16.82 -9.68 10.45
C LEU A 200 17.74 -10.83 10.83
N ASP A 201 19.05 -10.56 10.86
CA ASP A 201 20.13 -11.49 11.25
C ASP A 201 20.56 -11.35 12.72
N ALA A 202 19.91 -10.47 13.50
CA ALA A 202 20.24 -10.20 14.89
C ALA A 202 19.02 -10.20 15.80
N ASP A 203 19.23 -10.56 17.08
CA ASP A 203 18.13 -10.68 18.05
C ASP A 203 17.66 -9.36 18.66
N PRO A 204 18.49 -8.35 18.97
CA PRO A 204 18.02 -7.17 19.67
C PRO A 204 17.07 -6.35 18.83
N ILE A 205 15.93 -5.98 19.47
CA ILE A 205 14.98 -5.00 18.96
C ILE A 205 15.34 -3.67 19.59
N HIS A 206 15.52 -2.65 18.77
CA HIS A 206 15.77 -1.28 19.22
C HIS A 206 14.48 -0.47 19.15
N PHE A 207 14.10 0.14 20.25
CA PHE A 207 12.97 1.07 20.33
C PHE A 207 13.47 2.50 20.47
N GLY A 208 12.74 3.43 19.89
CA GLY A 208 13.04 4.85 20.00
C GLY A 208 11.86 5.73 19.62
N THR A 209 12.13 7.02 19.61
CA THR A 209 11.12 8.06 19.34
C THR A 209 11.56 8.90 18.16
N ILE A 210 10.67 9.02 17.16
CA ILE A 210 10.83 9.89 15.99
C ILE A 210 10.50 11.32 16.38
N THR A 211 9.39 11.48 17.12
CA THR A 211 8.89 12.77 17.58
C THR A 211 8.07 12.61 18.85
N THR A 212 8.04 13.66 19.65
CA THR A 212 7.20 13.77 20.85
C THR A 212 5.99 14.69 20.61
N ASP A 213 5.73 15.05 19.35
CA ASP A 213 4.55 15.83 18.99
C ASP A 213 3.27 15.02 19.31
N SER A 214 2.25 15.70 19.79
CA SER A 214 0.97 15.06 20.14
C SER A 214 0.24 14.48 18.90
N ASN A 215 0.60 14.94 17.72
CA ASN A 215 0.14 14.40 16.42
C ASN A 215 1.32 13.77 15.67
N GLY A 216 2.06 12.91 16.35
CA GLY A 216 3.32 12.35 15.89
C GLY A 216 3.21 11.12 15.00
N ILE A 217 2.08 10.89 14.33
CA ILE A 217 1.87 9.72 13.47
C ILE A 217 3.01 9.59 12.47
N THR A 218 3.60 8.40 12.40
CA THR A 218 4.57 8.06 11.36
C THR A 218 3.81 7.59 10.13
N ASN A 219 3.75 8.41 9.09
CA ASN A 219 2.92 8.18 7.92
C ASN A 219 3.56 7.22 6.90
N HIS A 220 4.89 7.34 6.71
CA HIS A 220 5.60 6.53 5.73
C HIS A 220 7.06 6.35 6.14
N MET A 221 7.60 5.18 5.83
CA MET A 221 9.01 4.85 5.97
C MET A 221 9.51 4.16 4.69
N ASP A 222 10.75 4.46 4.31
CA ASP A 222 11.49 3.76 3.26
C ASP A 222 12.94 3.55 3.70
N ILE A 223 13.55 2.45 3.24
CA ILE A 223 14.95 2.11 3.52
C ILE A 223 15.73 2.19 2.21
N ILE A 224 16.76 3.02 2.20
CA ILE A 224 17.58 3.27 1.02
C ILE A 224 19.07 3.23 1.35
N GLU A 225 19.90 2.94 0.36
CA GLU A 225 21.32 3.21 0.43
C GLU A 225 21.56 4.70 0.21
N SER A 226 22.33 5.33 1.10
CA SER A 226 22.76 6.72 0.97
C SER A 226 23.84 6.89 -0.10
N ARG A 227 24.16 8.13 -0.48
CA ARG A 227 25.28 8.40 -1.41
C ARG A 227 26.65 7.99 -0.87
N THR A 228 26.79 7.84 0.43
CA THR A 228 28.02 7.43 1.10
C THR A 228 28.11 5.92 1.34
N GLY A 229 27.11 5.15 0.87
CA GLY A 229 27.05 3.68 1.01
C GLY A 229 26.45 3.19 2.34
N GLY A 230 26.08 4.07 3.26
CA GLY A 230 25.37 3.68 4.48
C GLY A 230 23.89 3.43 4.23
N ILE A 231 23.27 2.53 4.98
CA ILE A 231 21.83 2.27 4.90
C ILE A 231 21.11 3.27 5.81
N VAL A 232 20.17 3.99 5.25
CA VAL A 232 19.37 5.01 5.96
C VAL A 232 17.88 4.80 5.78
N ALA A 233 17.11 5.24 6.76
CA ALA A 233 15.65 5.32 6.66
C ALA A 233 15.22 6.76 6.34
N VAL A 234 14.24 6.89 5.46
CA VAL A 234 13.52 8.14 5.18
C VAL A 234 12.17 8.03 5.87
N ILE A 235 11.87 8.95 6.76
CA ILE A 235 10.73 8.87 7.66
C ILE A 235 9.87 10.13 7.51
N SER A 236 8.60 9.96 7.15
CA SER A 236 7.61 11.02 7.02
C SER A 236 6.64 10.99 8.19
N SER A 237 6.33 12.15 8.75
CA SER A 237 5.49 12.24 9.94
C SER A 237 4.50 13.41 9.90
N ASN A 238 3.41 13.26 10.63
CA ASN A 238 2.37 14.29 10.81
C ASN A 238 2.88 15.56 11.49
N ASP A 239 4.01 15.50 12.19
CA ASP A 239 4.65 16.67 12.80
C ASP A 239 5.28 17.64 11.78
N LYS A 240 4.92 17.50 10.50
CA LYS A 240 5.36 18.30 9.36
C LYS A 240 6.84 18.15 9.02
N LYS A 241 7.42 17.01 9.32
CA LYS A 241 8.84 16.76 9.07
C LYS A 241 9.06 15.48 8.28
N SER A 242 10.09 15.53 7.45
CA SER A 242 10.74 14.33 6.90
C SER A 242 12.13 14.22 7.51
N ARG A 243 12.51 13.01 7.92
CA ARG A 243 13.80 12.75 8.61
C ARG A 243 14.59 11.68 7.89
N ILE A 244 15.90 11.82 7.93
CA ILE A 244 16.83 10.78 7.52
C ILE A 244 17.49 10.21 8.78
N MET A 245 17.38 8.91 8.97
CA MET A 245 17.97 8.18 10.09
C MET A 245 19.00 7.18 9.59
N ASP A 246 20.21 7.23 10.13
CA ASP A 246 21.23 6.20 9.91
C ASP A 246 20.85 4.92 10.66
N LEU A 247 20.67 3.81 9.95
CA LEU A 247 20.20 2.56 10.55
C LEU A 247 21.30 1.78 11.31
N ALA A 248 22.56 2.08 11.09
CA ALA A 248 23.64 1.46 11.83
C ALA A 248 23.78 2.07 13.24
N THR A 249 23.51 3.37 13.36
CA THR A 249 23.63 4.12 14.63
C THR A 249 22.30 4.48 15.26
N LEU A 250 21.20 4.36 14.52
CA LEU A 250 19.85 4.81 14.87
C LEU A 250 19.77 6.30 15.24
N LYS A 251 20.63 7.12 14.62
CA LYS A 251 20.64 8.56 14.82
C LYS A 251 20.04 9.28 13.62
N PHE A 252 19.26 10.33 13.89
CA PHE A 252 18.84 11.24 12.85
C PHE A 252 20.02 12.06 12.37
N ILE A 253 20.28 12.02 11.05
CA ILE A 253 21.36 12.76 10.40
C ILE A 253 20.87 14.03 9.76
N ASP A 254 19.61 14.04 9.24
CA ASP A 254 18.96 15.18 8.66
C ASP A 254 17.49 15.24 9.08
N THR A 255 16.98 16.48 9.15
CA THR A 255 15.55 16.74 9.40
C THR A 255 15.13 17.93 8.54
N TYR A 256 14.06 17.75 7.78
CA TYR A 256 13.50 18.75 6.87
C TYR A 256 12.12 19.16 7.34
N ASP A 257 11.87 20.45 7.45
CA ASP A 257 10.60 21.04 7.88
C ASP A 257 9.75 21.44 6.67
N PHE A 258 8.45 21.11 6.75
CA PHE A 258 7.44 21.49 5.76
C PHE A 258 6.31 22.28 6.42
N GLN A 259 5.42 22.86 5.63
CA GLN A 259 4.31 23.68 6.17
C GLN A 259 3.09 22.82 6.58
N TRP A 260 3.04 21.57 6.13
CA TRP A 260 1.94 20.63 6.27
C TRP A 260 2.43 19.24 6.71
N PRO A 261 1.55 18.40 7.27
CA PRO A 261 1.86 17.00 7.61
C PRO A 261 2.39 16.24 6.40
N VAL A 262 3.53 15.57 6.57
CA VAL A 262 4.18 14.83 5.48
C VAL A 262 3.64 13.41 5.43
N ASN A 263 2.93 13.06 4.35
CA ASN A 263 2.35 11.74 4.15
C ASN A 263 3.33 10.75 3.51
N CYS A 264 4.15 11.21 2.55
CA CYS A 264 5.14 10.35 1.91
C CYS A 264 6.34 11.19 1.43
N THR A 265 7.53 10.61 1.55
CA THR A 265 8.77 11.16 0.97
C THR A 265 9.48 10.06 0.19
N ALA A 266 9.72 10.28 -1.10
CA ALA A 266 10.46 9.38 -1.97
C ALA A 266 11.77 10.03 -2.42
N VAL A 267 12.87 9.27 -2.32
CA VAL A 267 14.19 9.76 -2.73
C VAL A 267 14.46 9.37 -4.18
N SER A 268 14.97 10.31 -4.96
CA SER A 268 15.36 10.04 -6.36
C SER A 268 16.43 8.95 -6.45
N PRO A 269 16.50 8.15 -7.53
CA PRO A 269 17.49 7.08 -7.68
C PRO A 269 18.95 7.56 -7.55
N ASN A 270 19.24 8.80 -7.98
CA ASN A 270 20.56 9.41 -7.83
C ASN A 270 20.82 10.03 -6.44
N LYS A 271 19.87 9.90 -5.50
CA LYS A 271 19.92 10.36 -4.11
C LYS A 271 20.13 11.87 -3.92
N LYS A 272 19.77 12.70 -4.92
CA LYS A 272 19.93 14.16 -4.87
C LYS A 272 18.65 14.91 -4.56
N LEU A 273 17.51 14.31 -4.84
CA LEU A 273 16.21 14.96 -4.73
C LEU A 273 15.25 14.15 -3.85
N LEU A 274 14.36 14.86 -3.19
CA LEU A 274 13.21 14.33 -2.46
C LEU A 274 11.94 14.75 -3.20
N CYS A 275 11.03 13.83 -3.42
CA CYS A 275 9.64 14.12 -3.74
C CYS A 275 8.83 14.00 -2.45
N VAL A 276 8.18 15.07 -2.04
CA VAL A 276 7.48 15.14 -0.74
C VAL A 276 6.03 15.54 -0.97
N VAL A 277 5.13 14.71 -0.46
CA VAL A 277 3.68 14.90 -0.54
C VAL A 277 3.06 14.83 0.87
N GLY A 278 1.92 15.49 1.04
CA GLY A 278 1.25 15.51 2.33
C GLY A 278 -0.11 16.21 2.28
N ASP A 279 -0.51 16.83 3.38
CA ASP A 279 -1.79 17.50 3.55
C ASP A 279 -1.82 18.85 2.83
N ASP A 280 -1.48 18.79 1.54
CA ASP A 280 -1.53 19.93 0.62
C ASP A 280 -1.85 19.41 -0.79
N THR A 281 -2.34 20.31 -1.64
CA THR A 281 -2.59 20.03 -3.07
C THR A 281 -1.30 20.03 -3.88
N ASP A 282 -0.26 20.68 -3.40
CA ASP A 282 1.02 20.84 -4.07
C ASP A 282 2.01 19.73 -3.62
N THR A 283 2.83 19.26 -4.55
CA THR A 283 3.95 18.35 -4.27
C THR A 283 5.25 19.14 -4.30
N VAL A 284 6.11 18.94 -3.32
CA VAL A 284 7.42 19.61 -3.24
C VAL A 284 8.52 18.69 -3.76
N ILE A 285 9.34 19.21 -4.66
CA ILE A 285 10.63 18.62 -5.03
C ILE A 285 11.71 19.40 -4.28
N ALA A 286 12.37 18.72 -3.35
CA ALA A 286 13.39 19.33 -2.49
C ALA A 286 14.78 18.76 -2.75
N SER A 287 15.82 19.50 -2.39
CA SER A 287 17.19 18.99 -2.33
C SER A 287 17.34 17.99 -1.18
N ALA A 288 17.87 16.82 -1.45
CA ALA A 288 18.16 15.84 -0.40
C ALA A 288 19.32 16.25 0.53
N ASP A 289 20.14 17.24 0.13
CA ASP A 289 21.25 17.74 0.95
C ASP A 289 20.80 18.83 1.94
N SER A 290 19.72 19.57 1.64
CA SER A 290 19.36 20.76 2.41
C SER A 290 17.87 20.87 2.76
N GLY A 291 17.02 19.98 2.22
CA GLY A 291 15.56 20.11 2.31
C GLY A 291 14.97 21.32 1.57
N LYS A 292 15.83 22.14 0.88
CA LYS A 292 15.37 23.34 0.20
C LYS A 292 14.47 22.99 -0.98
N ASN A 293 13.30 23.64 -1.07
CA ASN A 293 12.40 23.51 -2.20
C ASN A 293 13.09 23.97 -3.50
N ILE A 294 13.09 23.09 -4.50
CA ILE A 294 13.65 23.32 -5.85
C ILE A 294 12.52 23.57 -6.85
N ALA A 295 11.42 22.82 -6.73
CA ALA A 295 10.25 22.93 -7.60
C ALA A 295 8.99 22.51 -6.87
N THR A 296 7.87 23.08 -7.28
CA THR A 296 6.54 22.71 -6.80
C THR A 296 5.71 22.17 -7.96
N LEU A 297 5.23 20.94 -7.83
CA LEU A 297 4.35 20.30 -8.80
C LEU A 297 2.90 20.62 -8.44
N LYS A 298 2.14 21.07 -9.42
CA LYS A 298 0.75 21.49 -9.24
C LYS A 298 -0.21 20.64 -10.06
N GLY A 299 -1.48 20.67 -9.66
CA GLY A 299 -2.56 20.08 -10.44
C GLY A 299 -3.52 19.21 -9.64
N HIS A 300 -3.10 18.61 -8.54
CA HIS A 300 -4.01 17.94 -7.62
C HIS A 300 -4.93 18.96 -6.92
N ILE A 301 -6.09 18.49 -6.47
CA ILE A 301 -7.09 19.34 -5.81
C ILE A 301 -7.36 18.97 -4.36
N ASP A 302 -6.77 17.88 -3.89
CA ASP A 302 -6.88 17.39 -2.52
C ASP A 302 -5.50 16.91 -2.02
N TYR A 303 -5.43 16.28 -0.85
CA TYR A 303 -4.20 15.82 -0.22
C TYR A 303 -3.58 14.63 -0.94
N SER A 304 -2.26 14.56 -0.95
CA SER A 304 -1.51 13.46 -1.57
C SER A 304 -0.95 12.51 -0.51
N PHE A 305 -1.05 11.18 -0.79
CA PHE A 305 -0.67 10.13 0.15
C PHE A 305 0.49 9.27 -0.32
N ALA A 306 0.76 9.23 -1.60
CA ALA A 306 1.80 8.40 -2.18
C ALA A 306 2.61 9.18 -3.21
N CYS A 307 3.91 8.93 -3.25
CA CYS A 307 4.77 9.37 -4.34
C CYS A 307 5.88 8.34 -4.57
N CYS A 308 6.34 8.23 -5.82
CA CYS A 308 7.47 7.39 -6.16
C CYS A 308 8.19 7.90 -7.40
N TRP A 309 9.45 7.48 -7.55
CA TRP A 309 10.29 7.74 -8.72
C TRP A 309 10.36 6.51 -9.60
N SER A 310 10.37 6.71 -10.93
CA SER A 310 10.82 5.63 -11.82
C SER A 310 12.30 5.30 -11.54
N PRO A 311 12.73 4.04 -11.68
CA PRO A 311 14.11 3.63 -11.39
C PRO A 311 15.18 4.38 -12.20
N ASP A 312 14.84 4.87 -13.39
CA ASP A 312 15.71 5.72 -14.21
C ASP A 312 15.72 7.20 -13.79
N GLY A 313 14.90 7.58 -12.81
CA GLY A 313 14.80 8.94 -12.28
C GLY A 313 14.14 9.96 -13.20
N ARG A 314 13.47 9.54 -14.26
CA ARG A 314 12.85 10.45 -15.23
C ARG A 314 11.43 10.83 -14.88
N ILE A 315 10.69 9.93 -14.24
CA ILE A 315 9.27 10.10 -13.95
C ILE A 315 9.06 10.16 -12.45
N ILE A 316 8.24 11.11 -12.02
CA ILE A 316 7.65 11.16 -10.69
C ILE A 316 6.17 10.84 -10.83
N ALA A 317 5.68 9.93 -10.00
CA ALA A 317 4.26 9.67 -9.84
C ALA A 317 3.80 10.16 -8.46
N THR A 318 2.64 10.83 -8.40
CA THR A 318 2.01 11.30 -7.16
C THR A 318 0.57 10.81 -7.11
N GLY A 319 0.16 10.21 -6.00
CA GLY A 319 -1.17 9.66 -5.75
C GLY A 319 -1.94 10.50 -4.73
N ASN A 320 -3.19 10.78 -5.04
CA ASN A 320 -3.96 11.80 -4.34
C ASN A 320 -5.37 11.33 -3.97
N GLN A 321 -5.96 12.01 -3.00
CA GLN A 321 -7.35 11.84 -2.59
C GLN A 321 -8.36 12.16 -3.71
N ASP A 322 -7.95 12.99 -4.68
CA ASP A 322 -8.76 13.36 -5.85
C ASP A 322 -9.01 12.22 -6.86
N LYS A 323 -8.68 10.99 -6.48
CA LYS A 323 -8.78 9.77 -7.29
C LYS A 323 -7.87 9.75 -8.52
N THR A 324 -6.77 10.49 -8.50
CA THR A 324 -5.83 10.51 -9.61
C THR A 324 -4.39 10.23 -9.19
N THR A 325 -3.65 9.67 -10.14
CA THR A 325 -2.18 9.68 -10.13
C THR A 325 -1.70 10.61 -11.24
N ARG A 326 -0.88 11.59 -10.88
CA ARG A 326 -0.25 12.50 -11.81
C ARG A 326 1.19 12.07 -12.08
N LEU A 327 1.59 12.10 -13.35
CA LEU A 327 2.92 11.73 -13.80
C LEU A 327 3.64 12.97 -14.34
N TYR A 328 4.83 13.23 -13.78
CA TYR A 328 5.66 14.38 -14.16
C TYR A 328 6.99 13.91 -14.74
N ASP A 329 7.42 14.54 -15.82
CA ASP A 329 8.76 14.34 -16.41
C ASP A 329 9.75 15.30 -15.75
N MET A 330 10.85 14.78 -15.20
CA MET A 330 11.88 15.58 -14.54
C MET A 330 12.53 16.64 -15.43
N ARG A 331 12.42 16.50 -16.75
CA ARG A 331 12.90 17.50 -17.71
C ARG A 331 11.92 18.67 -17.87
N ASN A 332 10.65 18.49 -17.47
CA ASN A 332 9.62 19.49 -17.54
C ASN A 332 8.59 19.31 -16.41
N LEU A 333 8.81 19.95 -15.30
CA LEU A 333 7.96 19.90 -14.09
C LEU A 333 6.78 20.89 -14.11
N SER A 334 6.60 21.64 -15.19
CA SER A 334 5.58 22.71 -15.25
C SER A 334 4.15 22.16 -15.20
N LYS A 335 3.94 20.92 -15.70
CA LYS A 335 2.65 20.22 -15.69
C LYS A 335 2.84 18.72 -15.77
N ALA A 336 1.86 17.97 -15.27
CA ALA A 336 1.81 16.54 -15.50
C ALA A 336 1.67 16.23 -17.00
N PHE A 337 2.44 15.27 -17.50
CA PHE A 337 2.32 14.80 -18.89
C PHE A 337 1.23 13.76 -19.05
N ASN A 338 0.83 13.12 -17.93
CA ASN A 338 -0.24 12.14 -17.90
C ASN A 338 -0.99 12.19 -16.55
N VAL A 339 -2.28 11.87 -16.58
CA VAL A 339 -3.15 11.75 -15.41
C VAL A 339 -3.90 10.43 -15.51
N LEU A 340 -3.67 9.54 -14.56
CA LEU A 340 -4.30 8.24 -14.46
C LEU A 340 -5.42 8.30 -13.43
N GLY A 341 -6.60 7.77 -13.78
CA GLY A 341 -7.77 7.76 -12.90
C GLY A 341 -7.88 6.45 -12.11
N ALA A 342 -8.27 6.57 -10.84
CA ALA A 342 -8.76 5.48 -10.02
C ALA A 342 -10.25 5.21 -10.27
N LYS A 343 -10.77 4.06 -9.83
CA LYS A 343 -12.16 3.67 -10.03
C LYS A 343 -13.09 4.19 -8.93
N ILE A 344 -12.73 3.97 -7.68
CA ILE A 344 -13.63 4.28 -6.56
C ILE A 344 -13.03 5.30 -5.58
N GLY A 345 -11.75 5.22 -5.26
CA GLY A 345 -11.17 5.96 -4.15
C GLY A 345 -9.86 6.66 -4.44
N ALA A 346 -9.30 7.22 -3.39
CA ALA A 346 -8.00 7.85 -3.38
C ALA A 346 -6.88 6.90 -3.84
N VAL A 347 -5.75 7.46 -4.24
CA VAL A 347 -4.54 6.66 -4.49
C VAL A 347 -3.67 6.66 -3.25
N ARG A 348 -3.61 5.50 -2.57
CA ARG A 348 -2.92 5.34 -1.28
C ARG A 348 -1.51 4.76 -1.40
N SER A 349 -1.22 4.04 -2.47
CA SER A 349 0.08 3.41 -2.66
C SER A 349 0.49 3.46 -4.12
N LEU A 350 1.77 3.76 -4.37
CA LEU A 350 2.38 3.84 -5.69
C LEU A 350 3.77 3.21 -5.65
N HIS A 351 4.03 2.23 -6.54
CA HIS A 351 5.33 1.59 -6.66
C HIS A 351 5.67 1.33 -8.12
N PHE A 352 6.84 1.79 -8.57
CA PHE A 352 7.42 1.26 -9.80
C PHE A 352 8.05 -0.10 -9.54
N SER A 353 7.97 -1.00 -10.52
CA SER A 353 8.81 -2.20 -10.53
C SER A 353 10.27 -1.81 -10.69
N GLU A 354 11.19 -2.60 -10.12
CA GLU A 354 12.64 -2.29 -10.13
C GLU A 354 13.22 -2.20 -11.57
N ASP A 355 12.62 -2.91 -12.52
CA ASP A 355 12.98 -2.83 -13.95
C ASP A 355 12.36 -1.60 -14.67
N GLY A 356 11.56 -0.80 -13.97
CA GLY A 356 10.89 0.39 -14.49
C GLY A 356 9.77 0.12 -15.52
N ARG A 357 9.37 -1.15 -15.69
CA ARG A 357 8.39 -1.52 -16.70
C ARG A 357 6.95 -1.31 -16.29
N TYR A 358 6.67 -1.40 -15.00
CA TYR A 358 5.32 -1.29 -14.47
C TYR A 358 5.24 -0.26 -13.35
N LEU A 359 4.06 0.37 -13.25
CA LEU A 359 3.64 1.17 -12.11
C LEU A 359 2.42 0.50 -11.48
N ALA A 360 2.53 0.08 -10.23
CA ALA A 360 1.38 -0.33 -9.44
C ALA A 360 0.78 0.88 -8.74
N MET A 361 -0.55 0.99 -8.78
CA MET A 361 -1.37 2.00 -8.13
C MET A 361 -2.46 1.28 -7.33
N ALA A 362 -2.49 1.46 -6.02
CA ALA A 362 -3.52 0.87 -5.17
C ALA A 362 -4.47 1.93 -4.64
N GLU A 363 -5.76 1.64 -4.74
CA GLU A 363 -6.85 2.36 -4.10
C GLU A 363 -6.98 1.95 -2.63
N PRO A 364 -7.77 2.62 -1.79
CA PRO A 364 -7.94 2.23 -0.39
C PRO A 364 -8.52 0.82 -0.26
N ALA A 365 -9.40 0.47 -1.19
CA ALA A 365 -10.08 -0.81 -1.26
C ALA A 365 -10.29 -1.25 -2.71
N ASP A 366 -10.57 -2.51 -2.90
CA ASP A 366 -11.15 -3.14 -4.07
C ASP A 366 -10.27 -3.19 -5.32
N PHE A 367 -9.44 -2.18 -5.62
CA PHE A 367 -8.72 -2.14 -6.89
C PHE A 367 -7.23 -1.88 -6.77
N VAL A 368 -6.46 -2.71 -7.47
CA VAL A 368 -5.05 -2.47 -7.77
C VAL A 368 -4.87 -2.38 -9.28
N HIS A 369 -4.25 -1.31 -9.74
CA HIS A 369 -3.97 -1.07 -11.14
C HIS A 369 -2.48 -1.29 -11.42
N ILE A 370 -2.15 -1.96 -12.50
CA ILE A 370 -0.77 -2.14 -12.97
C ILE A 370 -0.69 -1.51 -14.36
N PHE A 371 0.04 -0.43 -14.50
CA PHE A 371 0.22 0.28 -15.76
C PHE A 371 1.53 -0.13 -16.43
N ASP A 372 1.53 -0.23 -17.77
CA ASP A 372 2.76 -0.23 -18.55
C ASP A 372 3.42 1.15 -18.43
N ALA A 373 4.55 1.22 -17.72
CA ALA A 373 5.22 2.49 -17.44
C ALA A 373 6.02 3.08 -18.61
N HIS A 374 6.08 2.41 -19.77
CA HIS A 374 6.65 2.97 -20.98
C HIS A 374 5.67 3.88 -21.72
N THR A 375 4.40 3.51 -21.76
CA THR A 375 3.40 4.21 -22.57
C THR A 375 2.27 4.80 -21.74
N PHE A 376 1.94 4.18 -20.60
CA PHE A 376 0.77 4.48 -19.75
C PHE A 376 -0.58 4.43 -20.50
N ASP A 377 -0.62 3.73 -21.64
CA ASP A 377 -1.84 3.54 -22.44
C ASP A 377 -2.52 2.20 -22.19
N ARG A 378 -1.88 1.33 -21.41
CA ARG A 378 -2.36 0.00 -21.02
C ARG A 378 -2.28 -0.21 -19.53
N SER A 379 -3.27 -0.89 -18.99
CA SER A 379 -3.26 -1.35 -17.63
C SER A 379 -3.92 -2.72 -17.46
N GLN A 380 -3.52 -3.39 -16.40
CA GLN A 380 -4.26 -4.50 -15.81
C GLN A 380 -4.94 -3.98 -14.55
N VAL A 381 -6.21 -4.33 -14.35
CA VAL A 381 -6.93 -4.04 -13.10
C VAL A 381 -7.16 -5.35 -12.37
N ILE A 382 -6.64 -5.44 -11.16
CA ILE A 382 -6.93 -6.52 -10.22
C ILE A 382 -8.12 -6.07 -9.38
N ASP A 383 -9.22 -6.81 -9.50
CA ASP A 383 -10.51 -6.53 -8.88
C ASP A 383 -10.70 -7.49 -7.69
N LEU A 384 -10.69 -6.93 -6.50
CA LEU A 384 -10.79 -7.58 -5.21
C LEU A 384 -11.97 -7.01 -4.42
N PHE A 385 -12.22 -7.54 -3.23
CA PHE A 385 -13.17 -6.94 -2.27
C PHE A 385 -12.46 -6.72 -0.94
N GLY A 386 -12.73 -5.56 -0.33
CA GLY A 386 -12.20 -5.16 0.96
C GLY A 386 -10.97 -4.24 0.87
N GLU A 387 -10.53 -3.79 2.02
CA GLU A 387 -9.46 -2.81 2.18
C GLU A 387 -8.09 -3.35 1.76
N ILE A 388 -7.32 -2.53 1.04
CA ILE A 388 -5.96 -2.87 0.61
C ILE A 388 -4.96 -2.26 1.59
N ALA A 389 -4.31 -3.11 2.39
CA ALA A 389 -3.32 -2.70 3.39
C ALA A 389 -1.95 -2.38 2.78
N GLY A 390 -1.67 -2.92 1.61
CA GLY A 390 -0.41 -2.66 0.89
C GLY A 390 -0.29 -3.45 -0.39
N VAL A 391 0.54 -2.95 -1.28
CA VAL A 391 0.96 -3.60 -2.51
C VAL A 391 2.46 -3.50 -2.66
N THR A 392 3.12 -4.54 -3.13
CA THR A 392 4.58 -4.54 -3.33
C THR A 392 4.97 -5.46 -4.48
N PHE A 393 5.86 -4.97 -5.35
CA PHE A 393 6.58 -5.86 -6.27
C PHE A 393 7.67 -6.62 -5.52
N THR A 394 8.03 -7.79 -6.00
CA THR A 394 9.26 -8.46 -5.56
C THR A 394 10.49 -7.78 -6.18
N PRO A 395 11.67 -7.84 -5.53
CA PRO A 395 12.89 -7.19 -6.05
C PRO A 395 13.30 -7.67 -7.45
N ASP A 396 12.96 -8.91 -7.83
CA ASP A 396 13.19 -9.45 -9.17
C ASP A 396 12.10 -9.06 -10.19
N THR A 397 11.08 -8.31 -9.75
CA THR A 397 9.91 -7.87 -10.55
C THR A 397 8.99 -8.98 -11.06
N ASP A 398 9.32 -10.23 -10.76
CA ASP A 398 8.54 -11.39 -11.24
C ASP A 398 7.32 -11.71 -10.37
N GLY A 399 7.22 -11.11 -9.19
CA GLY A 399 6.09 -11.24 -8.27
C GLY A 399 5.47 -9.90 -7.93
N LEU A 400 4.18 -9.95 -7.62
CA LEU A 400 3.42 -8.86 -7.02
C LEU A 400 2.60 -9.43 -5.87
N TYR A 401 2.72 -8.83 -4.70
CA TYR A 401 1.91 -9.17 -3.53
C TYR A 401 0.93 -8.06 -3.20
N ILE A 402 -0.28 -8.46 -2.79
CA ILE A 402 -1.34 -7.56 -2.35
C ILE A 402 -1.83 -8.07 -0.99
N ALA A 403 -1.88 -7.20 0.01
CA ALA A 403 -2.48 -7.51 1.30
C ALA A 403 -3.87 -6.89 1.39
N ASN A 404 -4.84 -7.73 1.69
CA ASN A 404 -6.22 -7.33 1.97
C ASN A 404 -6.48 -7.48 3.47
N ALA A 405 -7.08 -6.46 4.08
CA ALA A 405 -7.30 -6.36 5.54
C ALA A 405 -8.75 -6.60 5.97
N ASP A 406 -9.60 -7.10 5.08
CA ASP A 406 -10.98 -7.42 5.42
C ASP A 406 -11.08 -8.44 6.57
N GLU A 407 -12.03 -8.26 7.47
CA GLU A 407 -12.21 -9.13 8.65
C GLU A 407 -12.51 -10.57 8.28
N ASN A 408 -13.34 -10.80 7.27
CA ASN A 408 -13.81 -12.12 6.86
C ASN A 408 -12.92 -12.72 5.77
N TYR A 409 -12.56 -11.93 4.77
CA TYR A 409 -11.82 -12.36 3.57
C TYR A 409 -10.44 -11.75 3.47
N GLY A 410 -9.91 -11.20 4.58
CA GLY A 410 -8.55 -10.71 4.66
C GLY A 410 -7.55 -11.79 4.28
N CYS A 411 -6.58 -11.42 3.44
CA CYS A 411 -5.64 -12.37 2.85
C CYS A 411 -4.40 -11.68 2.31
N VAL A 412 -3.40 -12.48 1.96
CA VAL A 412 -2.27 -12.04 1.14
C VAL A 412 -2.32 -12.79 -0.19
N LEU A 413 -2.42 -12.04 -1.28
CA LEU A 413 -2.46 -12.58 -2.64
C LEU A 413 -1.10 -12.47 -3.29
N GLU A 414 -0.71 -13.48 -4.04
CA GLU A 414 0.49 -13.55 -4.86
C GLU A 414 0.10 -13.62 -6.34
N TYR A 415 0.69 -12.74 -7.13
CA TYR A 415 0.61 -12.72 -8.58
C TYR A 415 2.00 -12.92 -9.18
N GLU A 416 2.09 -13.63 -10.29
CA GLU A 416 3.30 -13.91 -11.02
C GLU A 416 3.29 -13.21 -12.39
N ARG A 417 4.42 -12.59 -12.73
CA ARG A 417 4.58 -11.89 -14.00
C ARG A 417 4.41 -12.85 -15.18
N ARG A 418 3.70 -12.40 -16.20
CA ARG A 418 3.62 -13.12 -17.49
C ARG A 418 4.82 -12.77 -18.35
N HIS A 419 5.66 -13.75 -18.61
CA HIS A 419 6.70 -13.63 -19.62
C HIS A 419 6.09 -14.01 -20.97
N SER A 420 6.17 -13.11 -21.97
CA SER A 420 5.75 -13.47 -23.34
C SER A 420 6.71 -14.52 -23.89
N ALA A 421 6.19 -15.62 -24.42
CA ALA A 421 6.98 -16.70 -25.02
C ALA A 421 7.86 -16.25 -26.23
N ASN A 422 7.65 -15.05 -26.73
CA ASN A 422 8.35 -14.51 -27.91
C ASN A 422 9.83 -14.16 -27.68
N HIS A 423 10.38 -14.31 -26.47
CA HIS A 423 11.82 -14.09 -26.27
C HIS A 423 12.69 -15.32 -26.52
N LEU A 424 12.10 -16.52 -26.62
CA LEU A 424 12.88 -17.72 -26.88
C LEU A 424 13.07 -18.01 -28.38
N GLU A 425 12.21 -17.49 -29.25
CA GLU A 425 12.35 -17.67 -30.70
C GLU A 425 13.44 -16.79 -31.34
N ASN A 426 13.83 -15.69 -30.70
CA ASN A 426 14.89 -14.80 -31.22
C ASN A 426 16.31 -15.15 -30.77
N ILE A 427 16.50 -16.21 -29.96
CA ILE A 427 17.82 -16.68 -29.55
C ILE A 427 18.32 -17.84 -30.42
N PHE A 428 17.44 -18.42 -31.28
CA PHE A 428 17.75 -19.54 -32.16
C PHE A 428 17.63 -19.20 -33.65
N LEU A 429 17.61 -17.95 -34.04
CA LEU A 429 17.83 -17.43 -35.36
C LEU A 429 19.06 -16.51 -35.34
#